data_75b9d74068f2f39d5f607bbec8cd0e16
#
_entry.id   75b9d74068f2f39d5f607bbec8cd0e16
#
_cell.length_a   1.000
_cell.length_b   1.000
_cell.length_c   1.000
_cell.angle_alpha   90.00
_cell.angle_beta   90.00
_cell.angle_gamma   90.00
#
_symmetry.space_group_name_H-M   'P 1'
#
loop_
_entity.id
_entity.type
_entity.pdbx_description
1 polymer ?
#
loop_
_entity_poly.entity_id
_entity_poly.type
_entity_poly.pdbx_seq_one_letter_code
_entity_poly.pdbx_strand_id
1 'polypeptide(L)'
;MVVILLAACLSCIYPSKADAKEPLTYFPIVKKGEVLEWDEVNKLLPKGATFKVVDLETGFYFQVQRRAGNKHADVQPLTRDDTAVLKHLYNGKWSWNRRAILIPVKGKMIAGSMHGMPHGAGALENGFPGHFCIHFLGSSTHRSRNIDPSHQFMILKAGGQLAKYASGASAKQAVSMFLVGMKQQDIQIAKPILTPALLKDTKITSLFKGITSMQYEIKPQSSRYPPIVRTQIQARIKKYDESGLQSDLYTFLLERKSMTDGWKIIKIRL
;
A
#
# COMPACT_ATOMS: atom_id res chain seq x y z
N MET A 1 -82.44 2.11 -9.76
CA MET A 1 -81.17 1.31 -9.78
C MET A 1 -80.08 2.24 -10.30
N VAL A 2 -79.28 2.81 -9.38
CA VAL A 2 -78.19 3.76 -9.72
C VAL A 2 -76.88 3.02 -9.55
N VAL A 3 -76.16 2.88 -10.65
CA VAL A 3 -74.86 2.25 -10.67
C VAL A 3 -73.77 3.34 -10.42
N ILE A 4 -73.14 3.29 -9.29
CA ILE A 4 -72.03 4.17 -8.97
C ILE A 4 -70.76 3.50 -9.47
N LEU A 5 -70.08 4.08 -10.49
CA LEU A 5 -68.72 3.72 -10.97
C LEU A 5 -67.75 4.36 -10.05
N LEU A 6 -66.98 3.57 -9.27
CA LEU A 6 -65.82 3.98 -8.55
C LEU A 6 -64.62 3.99 -9.53
N ALA A 7 -64.14 5.16 -9.87
CA ALA A 7 -62.88 5.31 -10.55
C ALA A 7 -61.72 5.20 -9.54
N ALA A 8 -60.96 4.09 -9.59
CA ALA A 8 -59.72 3.93 -8.82
C ALA A 8 -58.58 4.70 -9.51
N CYS A 9 -58.15 5.81 -8.92
CA CYS A 9 -56.90 6.47 -9.30
C CYS A 9 -55.72 5.59 -8.90
N LEU A 10 -55.10 4.89 -9.88
CA LEU A 10 -53.76 4.33 -9.70
C LEU A 10 -52.76 5.50 -9.78
N SER A 11 -52.31 6.00 -8.63
CA SER A 11 -51.11 6.84 -8.54
C SER A 11 -49.89 5.97 -8.81
N CYS A 12 -49.34 6.04 -10.04
CA CYS A 12 -48.00 5.51 -10.36
C CYS A 12 -46.99 6.22 -9.50
N ILE A 13 -46.56 5.57 -8.44
CA ILE A 13 -45.37 5.96 -7.69
C ILE A 13 -44.18 5.61 -8.58
N TYR A 14 -43.67 6.59 -9.34
CA TYR A 14 -42.35 6.47 -9.96
C TYR A 14 -41.35 6.46 -8.85
N PRO A 15 -40.47 5.42 -8.73
CA PRO A 15 -39.36 5.48 -7.81
C PRO A 15 -38.47 6.65 -8.23
N SER A 16 -38.19 7.56 -7.30
CA SER A 16 -37.20 8.61 -7.49
C SER A 16 -35.89 7.95 -8.00
N LYS A 17 -35.31 8.50 -9.04
CA LYS A 17 -33.96 8.15 -9.45
C LYS A 17 -33.05 8.28 -8.21
N ALA A 18 -32.79 7.15 -7.54
CA ALA A 18 -31.71 7.05 -6.61
C ALA A 18 -30.46 7.45 -7.40
N ASP A 19 -29.67 8.39 -6.87
CA ASP A 19 -28.40 8.81 -7.41
C ASP A 19 -27.57 7.57 -7.77
N ALA A 20 -27.63 7.15 -9.03
CA ALA A 20 -26.74 6.15 -9.56
C ALA A 20 -25.36 6.79 -9.53
N LYS A 21 -24.57 6.49 -8.48
CA LYS A 21 -23.16 6.83 -8.46
C LYS A 21 -22.56 6.34 -9.77
N GLU A 22 -21.98 7.24 -10.55
CA GLU A 22 -21.23 6.89 -11.75
C GLU A 22 -20.32 5.69 -11.45
N PRO A 23 -20.33 4.65 -12.31
CA PRO A 23 -19.54 3.46 -12.06
C PRO A 23 -18.06 3.85 -11.98
N LEU A 24 -17.38 3.36 -10.93
CA LEU A 24 -15.95 3.55 -10.77
C LEU A 24 -15.23 3.08 -12.03
N THR A 25 -14.31 3.89 -12.55
CA THR A 25 -13.62 3.60 -13.80
C THR A 25 -12.42 2.68 -13.55
N TYR A 26 -12.35 1.58 -14.28
CA TYR A 26 -11.27 0.60 -14.20
C TYR A 26 -10.24 0.80 -15.32
N PHE A 27 -8.98 0.56 -14.98
CA PHE A 27 -7.91 0.51 -15.96
C PHE A 27 -7.77 -0.93 -16.51
N PRO A 28 -7.44 -1.13 -17.79
CA PRO A 28 -7.14 -2.45 -18.34
C PRO A 28 -6.04 -3.15 -17.53
N ILE A 29 -6.13 -4.48 -17.37
CA ILE A 29 -5.23 -5.25 -16.53
C ILE A 29 -3.77 -5.06 -16.95
N VAL A 30 -2.97 -4.50 -16.05
CA VAL A 30 -1.51 -4.37 -16.18
C VAL A 30 -0.88 -5.15 -15.03
N LYS A 31 0.00 -6.10 -15.35
CA LYS A 31 0.54 -7.01 -14.34
C LYS A 31 1.61 -6.37 -13.45
N LYS A 32 2.40 -5.43 -13.98
CA LYS A 32 3.52 -4.78 -13.27
C LYS A 32 3.95 -3.48 -13.97
N GLY A 33 4.60 -2.59 -13.23
CA GLY A 33 5.23 -1.39 -13.74
C GLY A 33 6.76 -1.47 -13.79
N GLU A 34 7.38 -0.53 -14.47
CA GLU A 34 8.83 -0.31 -14.40
C GLU A 34 9.18 0.36 -13.07
N VAL A 35 10.18 -0.18 -12.37
CA VAL A 35 10.71 0.44 -11.15
C VAL A 35 11.80 1.41 -11.57
N LEU A 36 11.51 2.70 -11.47
CA LEU A 36 12.42 3.79 -11.83
C LEU A 36 12.85 4.57 -10.59
N GLU A 37 14.10 5.05 -10.62
CA GLU A 37 14.61 5.96 -9.59
C GLU A 37 13.87 7.29 -9.62
N TRP A 38 13.76 7.92 -8.45
CA TRP A 38 13.09 9.22 -8.32
C TRP A 38 13.60 10.28 -9.31
N ASP A 39 14.90 10.35 -9.54
CA ASP A 39 15.48 11.37 -10.42
C ASP A 39 15.05 11.21 -11.88
N GLU A 40 14.78 9.99 -12.34
CA GLU A 40 14.20 9.73 -13.66
C GLU A 40 12.71 10.11 -13.69
N VAL A 41 11.96 9.68 -12.68
CA VAL A 41 10.53 9.99 -12.59
C VAL A 41 10.28 11.49 -12.45
N ASN A 42 11.14 12.19 -11.72
CA ASN A 42 11.06 13.65 -11.56
C ASN A 42 11.12 14.40 -12.91
N LYS A 43 11.87 13.87 -13.88
CA LYS A 43 11.93 14.40 -15.26
C LYS A 43 10.68 14.05 -16.06
N LEU A 44 10.09 12.88 -15.84
CA LEU A 44 8.89 12.42 -16.55
C LEU A 44 7.62 13.10 -16.05
N LEU A 45 7.56 13.41 -14.76
CA LEU A 45 6.43 14.01 -14.06
C LEU A 45 6.85 15.35 -13.42
N PRO A 46 7.10 16.42 -14.20
CA PRO A 46 7.51 17.72 -13.64
C PRO A 46 6.43 18.34 -12.74
N LYS A 47 6.79 19.33 -11.93
CA LYS A 47 5.83 20.11 -11.14
C LYS A 47 4.78 20.73 -12.08
N GLY A 48 3.52 20.69 -11.68
CA GLY A 48 2.36 21.11 -12.50
C GLY A 48 1.81 20.01 -13.42
N ALA A 49 2.55 18.92 -13.65
CA ALA A 49 2.06 17.82 -14.49
C ALA A 49 0.80 17.17 -13.90
N THR A 50 -0.17 16.90 -14.77
CA THR A 50 -1.35 16.09 -14.48
C THR A 50 -1.14 14.68 -15.02
N PHE A 51 -1.45 13.67 -14.23
CA PHE A 51 -1.30 12.27 -14.61
C PHE A 51 -2.29 11.35 -13.89
N LYS A 52 -2.48 10.18 -14.46
CA LYS A 52 -3.35 9.13 -13.92
C LYS A 52 -2.59 8.29 -12.90
N VAL A 53 -3.27 7.95 -11.81
CA VAL A 53 -2.82 7.00 -10.79
C VAL A 53 -3.76 5.82 -10.82
N VAL A 54 -3.22 4.61 -10.99
CA VAL A 54 -3.98 3.35 -11.01
C VAL A 54 -3.60 2.55 -9.78
N ASP A 55 -4.59 2.20 -8.95
CA ASP A 55 -4.38 1.31 -7.82
C ASP A 55 -4.15 -0.12 -8.29
N LEU A 56 -3.04 -0.74 -7.86
CA LEU A 56 -2.64 -2.06 -8.36
C LEU A 56 -3.65 -3.17 -7.97
N GLU A 57 -4.28 -3.05 -6.82
CA GLU A 57 -5.14 -4.12 -6.28
C GLU A 57 -6.54 -4.10 -6.87
N THR A 58 -7.09 -2.92 -7.06
CA THR A 58 -8.48 -2.76 -7.51
C THR A 58 -8.60 -2.45 -9.00
N GLY A 59 -7.55 -1.90 -9.61
CA GLY A 59 -7.59 -1.34 -10.96
C GLY A 59 -8.32 0.00 -11.06
N PHE A 60 -8.90 0.52 -9.99
CA PHE A 60 -9.50 1.86 -9.99
C PHE A 60 -8.43 2.90 -10.27
N TYR A 61 -8.80 3.94 -10.99
CA TYR A 61 -7.89 5.03 -11.28
C TYR A 61 -8.53 6.40 -11.04
N PHE A 62 -7.68 7.38 -10.79
CA PHE A 62 -8.03 8.78 -10.66
C PHE A 62 -6.90 9.64 -11.17
N GLN A 63 -7.18 10.92 -11.40
CA GLN A 63 -6.19 11.88 -11.87
C GLN A 63 -5.67 12.73 -10.72
N VAL A 64 -4.40 13.08 -10.80
CA VAL A 64 -3.73 13.96 -9.85
C VAL A 64 -2.95 15.03 -10.58
N GLN A 65 -2.73 16.17 -9.91
CA GLN A 65 -1.75 17.17 -10.32
C GLN A 65 -0.59 17.17 -9.34
N ARG A 66 0.65 17.09 -9.84
CA ARG A 66 1.83 17.29 -9.02
C ARG A 66 1.99 18.74 -8.65
N ARG A 67 1.99 19.02 -7.35
CA ARG A 67 2.08 20.39 -6.81
C ARG A 67 3.50 20.77 -6.43
N ALA A 68 4.22 19.86 -5.76
CA ALA A 68 5.53 20.12 -5.18
C ALA A 68 6.35 18.82 -5.07
N GLY A 69 7.30 18.83 -4.13
CA GLY A 69 8.16 17.70 -3.78
C GLY A 69 9.46 17.66 -4.59
N ASN A 70 10.60 17.59 -3.89
CA ASN A 70 11.93 17.50 -4.49
C ASN A 70 12.56 16.10 -4.32
N LYS A 71 12.03 15.26 -3.41
CA LYS A 71 12.50 13.90 -3.13
C LYS A 71 11.38 12.84 -3.24
N HIS A 72 10.19 13.25 -3.57
CA HIS A 72 8.99 12.49 -3.93
C HIS A 72 8.01 13.44 -4.59
N ALA A 73 6.87 12.97 -5.05
CA ALA A 73 5.84 13.83 -5.64
C ALA A 73 4.75 14.17 -4.61
N ASP A 74 4.59 15.46 -4.31
CA ASP A 74 3.42 15.97 -3.59
C ASP A 74 2.32 16.24 -4.60
N VAL A 75 1.20 15.55 -4.46
CA VAL A 75 0.12 15.57 -5.44
C VAL A 75 -1.24 15.87 -4.79
N GLN A 76 -2.14 16.43 -5.57
CA GLN A 76 -3.56 16.56 -5.23
C GLN A 76 -4.42 15.81 -6.24
N PRO A 77 -5.52 15.17 -5.85
CA PRO A 77 -6.54 14.76 -6.80
C PRO A 77 -6.96 15.95 -7.67
N LEU A 78 -7.21 15.73 -8.95
CA LEU A 78 -7.49 16.83 -9.86
C LEU A 78 -8.89 17.43 -9.64
N THR A 79 -9.87 16.58 -9.42
CA THR A 79 -11.29 16.92 -9.26
C THR A 79 -11.88 16.38 -7.95
N ARG A 80 -13.15 16.73 -7.66
CA ARG A 80 -13.91 16.14 -6.54
C ARG A 80 -14.17 14.65 -6.75
N ASP A 81 -14.39 14.22 -7.99
CA ASP A 81 -14.59 12.80 -8.32
C ASP A 81 -13.30 12.01 -8.12
N ASP A 82 -12.15 12.56 -8.53
CA ASP A 82 -10.84 11.96 -8.24
C ASP A 82 -10.59 11.82 -6.72
N THR A 83 -11.02 12.81 -5.94
CA THR A 83 -10.98 12.75 -4.47
C THR A 83 -11.89 11.65 -3.92
N ALA A 84 -13.09 11.49 -4.50
CA ALA A 84 -14.02 10.43 -4.10
C ALA A 84 -13.44 9.03 -4.40
N VAL A 85 -12.82 8.82 -5.56
CA VAL A 85 -12.12 7.57 -5.90
C VAL A 85 -10.99 7.30 -4.90
N LEU A 86 -10.11 8.28 -4.65
CA LEU A 86 -9.04 8.12 -3.66
C LEU A 86 -9.59 7.74 -2.28
N LYS A 87 -10.65 8.41 -1.82
CA LYS A 87 -11.29 8.11 -0.53
C LYS A 87 -11.91 6.72 -0.50
N HIS A 88 -12.51 6.28 -1.62
CA HIS A 88 -13.06 4.94 -1.77
C HIS A 88 -11.98 3.85 -1.62
N LEU A 89 -10.78 4.03 -2.21
CA LEU A 89 -9.64 3.12 -2.07
C LEU A 89 -9.20 2.90 -0.62
N TYR A 90 -9.54 3.81 0.26
CA TYR A 90 -9.27 3.75 1.71
C TYR A 90 -10.54 3.55 2.54
N ASN A 91 -11.58 2.91 1.97
CA ASN A 91 -12.84 2.58 2.66
C ASN A 91 -13.52 3.81 3.27
N GLY A 92 -13.48 4.96 2.59
CA GLY A 92 -14.10 6.20 3.03
C GLY A 92 -13.34 6.97 4.13
N LYS A 93 -12.15 6.52 4.53
CA LYS A 93 -11.33 7.14 5.59
C LYS A 93 -9.97 7.58 5.04
N TRP A 94 -9.43 8.68 5.57
CA TRP A 94 -8.05 9.04 5.28
C TRP A 94 -7.07 8.11 6.00
N SER A 95 -6.00 7.69 5.32
CA SER A 95 -5.11 6.68 5.87
C SER A 95 -3.64 6.90 5.47
N TRP A 96 -2.74 6.63 6.41
CA TRP A 96 -1.31 6.51 6.17
C TRP A 96 -0.90 5.14 5.61
N ASN A 97 -1.81 4.19 5.46
CA ASN A 97 -1.48 2.91 4.84
C ASN A 97 -1.01 3.13 3.40
N ARG A 98 0.06 2.43 3.02
CA ARG A 98 0.63 2.54 1.68
C ARG A 98 -0.11 1.59 0.74
N ARG A 99 -0.29 2.06 -0.50
CA ARG A 99 -0.83 1.25 -1.58
C ARG A 99 0.15 1.22 -2.74
N ALA A 100 0.29 0.06 -3.36
CA ALA A 100 1.04 -0.09 -4.60
C ALA A 100 0.22 0.50 -5.76
N ILE A 101 0.85 1.33 -6.57
CA ILE A 101 0.20 2.02 -7.68
C ILE A 101 1.01 1.90 -8.97
N LEU A 102 0.31 2.12 -10.08
CA LEU A 102 0.88 2.22 -11.41
C LEU A 102 0.57 3.59 -12.03
N ILE A 103 1.52 4.16 -12.74
CA ILE A 103 1.37 5.46 -13.38
C ILE A 103 1.68 5.31 -14.87
N PRO A 104 0.65 5.40 -15.74
CA PRO A 104 0.85 5.42 -17.18
C PRO A 104 1.39 6.79 -17.62
N VAL A 105 2.55 6.83 -18.23
CA VAL A 105 3.17 8.05 -18.77
C VAL A 105 4.07 7.74 -19.94
N LYS A 106 3.92 8.45 -21.06
CA LYS A 106 4.77 8.36 -22.27
C LYS A 106 5.00 6.90 -22.74
N GLY A 107 3.94 6.10 -22.80
CA GLY A 107 4.00 4.70 -23.22
C GLY A 107 4.61 3.72 -22.19
N LYS A 108 5.01 4.21 -21.03
CA LYS A 108 5.50 3.39 -19.89
C LYS A 108 4.43 3.25 -18.83
N MET A 109 4.55 2.20 -18.04
CA MET A 109 3.80 2.00 -16.82
C MET A 109 4.79 2.04 -15.65
N ILE A 110 4.76 3.09 -14.83
CA ILE A 110 5.75 3.28 -13.75
C ILE A 110 5.18 2.73 -12.44
N ALA A 111 5.99 1.95 -11.73
CA ALA A 111 5.68 1.45 -10.39
C ALA A 111 5.89 2.55 -9.33
N GLY A 112 4.91 2.76 -8.48
CA GLY A 112 4.96 3.73 -7.40
C GLY A 112 4.23 3.25 -6.15
N SER A 113 4.25 4.08 -5.12
CA SER A 113 3.52 3.88 -3.87
C SER A 113 2.93 5.18 -3.37
N MET A 114 1.69 5.14 -2.88
CA MET A 114 1.00 6.30 -2.30
C MET A 114 0.48 5.99 -0.91
N HIS A 115 0.09 7.02 -0.16
CA HIS A 115 -0.83 6.95 0.97
C HIS A 115 -2.02 7.89 0.71
N GLY A 116 -3.12 7.71 1.46
CA GLY A 116 -4.35 8.49 1.27
C GLY A 116 -4.58 9.57 2.35
N MET A 117 -3.57 9.91 3.16
CA MET A 117 -3.72 10.91 4.23
C MET A 117 -3.44 12.31 3.71
N PRO A 118 -4.40 13.26 3.79
CA PRO A 118 -4.15 14.66 3.51
C PRO A 118 -3.18 15.26 4.52
N HIS A 119 -2.26 16.09 4.05
CA HIS A 119 -1.36 16.87 4.90
C HIS A 119 -0.85 18.11 4.15
N GLY A 120 -0.24 19.06 4.89
CA GLY A 120 0.28 20.29 4.31
C GLY A 120 -0.79 21.15 3.63
N ALA A 121 -0.34 22.06 2.76
CA ALA A 121 -1.21 22.96 2.01
C ALA A 121 -1.76 22.28 0.74
N GLY A 122 -2.98 22.66 0.35
CA GLY A 122 -3.62 22.37 -0.92
C GLY A 122 -3.85 23.64 -1.71
N ALA A 123 -4.09 23.54 -3.03
CA ALA A 123 -4.39 24.68 -3.89
C ALA A 123 -5.55 24.41 -4.86
N LEU A 124 -6.06 23.18 -4.95
CA LEU A 124 -7.18 22.84 -5.80
C LEU A 124 -8.46 22.72 -4.96
N GLU A 125 -9.56 23.27 -5.46
CA GLU A 125 -10.89 23.18 -4.85
C GLU A 125 -11.58 21.84 -5.17
N ASN A 126 -10.94 20.76 -4.76
CA ASN A 126 -11.30 19.38 -5.10
C ASN A 126 -11.88 18.59 -3.90
N GLY A 127 -12.12 19.24 -2.75
CA GLY A 127 -12.59 18.60 -1.52
C GLY A 127 -11.52 17.75 -0.80
N PHE A 128 -10.24 17.80 -1.23
CA PHE A 128 -9.12 17.16 -0.56
C PHE A 128 -8.33 18.20 0.25
N PRO A 129 -8.29 18.13 1.59
CA PRO A 129 -7.74 19.19 2.44
C PRO A 129 -6.21 19.08 2.55
N GLY A 130 -5.47 19.52 1.54
CA GLY A 130 -4.01 19.45 1.50
C GLY A 130 -3.49 18.72 0.26
N HIS A 131 -2.38 17.99 0.41
CA HIS A 131 -1.82 17.10 -0.59
C HIS A 131 -1.50 15.73 0.02
N PHE A 132 -1.18 14.75 -0.80
CA PHE A 132 -0.62 13.46 -0.39
C PHE A 132 0.65 13.15 -1.19
N CYS A 133 1.43 12.15 -0.76
CA CYS A 133 2.71 11.83 -1.38
C CYS A 133 2.64 10.58 -2.23
N ILE A 134 3.27 10.63 -3.39
CA ILE A 134 3.62 9.47 -4.21
C ILE A 134 5.14 9.29 -4.17
N HIS A 135 5.57 8.10 -3.84
CA HIS A 135 6.97 7.70 -3.76
C HIS A 135 7.35 6.74 -4.89
N PHE A 136 8.59 6.85 -5.34
CA PHE A 136 9.26 5.99 -6.31
C PHE A 136 10.56 5.46 -5.70
N LEU A 137 11.31 4.61 -6.42
CA LEU A 137 12.57 4.10 -5.90
C LEU A 137 13.51 5.27 -5.58
N GLY A 138 14.23 5.20 -4.44
CA GLY A 138 15.10 6.28 -3.99
C GLY A 138 14.40 7.49 -3.36
N SER A 139 13.06 7.59 -3.41
CA SER A 139 12.31 8.65 -2.74
C SER A 139 12.53 8.63 -1.22
N SER A 140 12.65 9.82 -0.62
CA SER A 140 12.74 9.98 0.84
C SER A 140 11.58 10.80 1.41
N THR A 141 11.30 10.63 2.69
CA THR A 141 10.22 11.34 3.39
C THR A 141 10.60 12.76 3.77
N HIS A 142 9.60 13.65 3.95
CA HIS A 142 9.81 15.07 4.31
C HIS A 142 10.61 15.27 5.60
N ARG A 143 10.28 14.53 6.66
CA ARG A 143 10.81 14.77 8.01
C ARG A 143 12.15 14.10 8.26
N SER A 144 12.23 12.80 8.01
CA SER A 144 13.42 12.03 8.38
C SER A 144 14.50 12.03 7.30
N ARG A 145 14.17 12.43 6.06
CA ARG A 145 15.00 12.29 4.85
C ARG A 145 15.45 10.86 4.60
N ASN A 146 14.79 9.90 5.24
CA ASN A 146 15.07 8.48 5.10
C ASN A 146 14.11 7.83 4.10
N ILE A 147 14.55 6.74 3.51
CA ILE A 147 13.70 5.86 2.72
C ILE A 147 12.69 5.19 3.67
N ASP A 148 11.39 5.30 3.37
CA ASP A 148 10.36 4.57 4.11
C ASP A 148 10.25 3.14 3.57
N PRO A 149 10.56 2.10 4.38
CA PRO A 149 10.45 0.71 3.94
C PRO A 149 9.06 0.31 3.46
N SER A 150 8.00 0.93 4.02
CA SER A 150 6.62 0.65 3.60
C SER A 150 6.37 1.11 2.17
N HIS A 151 6.82 2.31 1.79
CA HIS A 151 6.78 2.76 0.40
C HIS A 151 7.66 1.89 -0.50
N GLN A 152 8.87 1.57 -0.05
CA GLN A 152 9.81 0.76 -0.85
C GLN A 152 9.21 -0.60 -1.22
N PHE A 153 8.61 -1.35 -0.27
CA PHE A 153 8.04 -2.66 -0.59
C PHE A 153 6.77 -2.56 -1.44
N MET A 154 5.99 -1.49 -1.33
CA MET A 154 4.86 -1.26 -2.24
C MET A 154 5.33 -0.95 -3.67
N ILE A 155 6.41 -0.19 -3.85
CA ILE A 155 7.03 0.05 -5.17
C ILE A 155 7.52 -1.27 -5.77
N LEU A 156 8.23 -2.08 -4.99
CA LEU A 156 8.69 -3.40 -5.43
C LEU A 156 7.52 -4.35 -5.75
N LYS A 157 6.41 -4.27 -4.99
CA LYS A 157 5.17 -4.98 -5.29
C LYS A 157 4.60 -4.53 -6.63
N ALA A 158 4.48 -3.23 -6.86
CA ALA A 158 3.98 -2.67 -8.11
C ALA A 158 4.86 -3.04 -9.32
N GLY A 159 6.17 -3.19 -9.11
CA GLY A 159 7.13 -3.63 -10.11
C GLY A 159 7.26 -5.15 -10.26
N GLY A 160 6.56 -5.96 -9.45
CA GLY A 160 6.70 -7.41 -9.45
C GLY A 160 8.09 -7.90 -9.00
N GLN A 161 8.81 -7.12 -8.20
CA GLN A 161 10.21 -7.37 -7.82
C GLN A 161 10.39 -7.89 -6.38
N LEU A 162 9.33 -8.16 -5.62
CA LEU A 162 9.43 -8.65 -4.24
C LEU A 162 10.24 -9.95 -4.12
N ALA A 163 10.05 -10.90 -5.04
CA ALA A 163 10.78 -12.17 -5.03
C ALA A 163 12.29 -11.97 -5.35
N LYS A 164 12.59 -11.09 -6.32
CA LYS A 164 13.98 -10.72 -6.65
C LYS A 164 14.68 -10.03 -5.47
N TYR A 165 13.99 -9.11 -4.79
CA TYR A 165 14.51 -8.48 -3.59
C TYR A 165 14.77 -9.51 -2.49
N ALA A 166 13.82 -10.41 -2.22
CA ALA A 166 13.92 -11.43 -1.18
C ALA A 166 15.09 -12.41 -1.42
N SER A 167 15.41 -12.72 -2.69
CA SER A 167 16.52 -13.63 -3.00
C SER A 167 17.89 -13.06 -2.63
N GLY A 168 18.08 -11.73 -2.67
CA GLY A 168 19.33 -11.06 -2.28
C GLY A 168 19.29 -10.44 -0.87
N ALA A 169 18.16 -10.53 -0.16
CA ALA A 169 17.98 -9.87 1.13
C ALA A 169 18.80 -10.55 2.24
N SER A 170 19.37 -9.76 3.13
CA SER A 170 19.89 -10.25 4.41
C SER A 170 18.78 -10.78 5.30
N ALA A 171 19.11 -11.58 6.32
CA ALA A 171 18.13 -12.08 7.29
C ALA A 171 17.34 -10.93 7.97
N LYS A 172 17.99 -9.80 8.28
CA LYS A 172 17.35 -8.61 8.85
C LYS A 172 16.36 -7.98 7.86
N GLN A 173 16.71 -7.91 6.57
CA GLN A 173 15.82 -7.40 5.53
C GLN A 173 14.63 -8.33 5.30
N ALA A 174 14.81 -9.66 5.37
CA ALA A 174 13.72 -10.62 5.32
C ALA A 174 12.72 -10.41 6.49
N VAL A 175 13.21 -10.22 7.73
CA VAL A 175 12.35 -9.87 8.88
C VAL A 175 11.67 -8.51 8.65
N SER A 176 12.34 -7.52 8.08
CA SER A 176 11.74 -6.24 7.72
C SER A 176 10.59 -6.39 6.72
N MET A 177 10.72 -7.27 5.70
CA MET A 177 9.61 -7.59 4.78
C MET A 177 8.39 -8.13 5.52
N PHE A 178 8.60 -9.04 6.48
CA PHE A 178 7.51 -9.58 7.28
C PHE A 178 6.80 -8.48 8.10
N LEU A 179 7.58 -7.68 8.82
CA LEU A 179 7.05 -6.62 9.69
C LEU A 179 6.35 -5.51 8.91
N VAL A 180 6.87 -5.12 7.74
CA VAL A 180 6.20 -4.18 6.86
C VAL A 180 4.92 -4.79 6.27
N GLY A 181 4.96 -6.06 5.88
CA GLY A 181 3.76 -6.78 5.44
C GLY A 181 2.66 -6.76 6.50
N MET A 182 2.99 -7.04 7.77
CA MET A 182 2.05 -6.90 8.90
C MET A 182 1.52 -5.46 8.99
N LYS A 183 2.42 -4.48 9.06
CA LYS A 183 2.06 -3.06 9.21
C LYS A 183 1.15 -2.55 8.09
N GLN A 184 1.33 -3.02 6.87
CA GLN A 184 0.50 -2.67 5.72
C GLN A 184 -0.69 -3.63 5.51
N GLN A 185 -0.82 -4.64 6.36
CA GLN A 185 -1.84 -5.69 6.26
C GLN A 185 -1.83 -6.39 4.89
N ASP A 186 -0.62 -6.59 4.35
CA ASP A 186 -0.38 -7.14 3.02
C ASP A 186 0.62 -8.31 3.08
N ILE A 187 0.08 -9.51 3.15
CA ILE A 187 0.89 -10.74 3.21
C ILE A 187 1.73 -10.96 1.93
N GLN A 188 1.35 -10.35 0.79
CA GLN A 188 2.11 -10.49 -0.45
C GLN A 188 3.54 -9.95 -0.33
N ILE A 189 3.75 -8.95 0.54
CA ILE A 189 5.09 -8.43 0.84
C ILE A 189 5.95 -9.51 1.54
N ALA A 190 5.37 -10.27 2.46
CA ALA A 190 6.07 -11.30 3.22
C ALA A 190 6.14 -12.67 2.49
N LYS A 191 5.25 -12.92 1.54
CA LYS A 191 5.13 -14.21 0.84
C LYS A 191 6.48 -14.76 0.33
N PRO A 192 7.37 -13.97 -0.30
CA PRO A 192 8.63 -14.50 -0.82
C PRO A 192 9.60 -15.01 0.24
N ILE A 193 9.47 -14.56 1.50
CA ILE A 193 10.37 -14.95 2.61
C ILE A 193 9.74 -15.97 3.58
N LEU A 194 8.50 -16.36 3.37
CA LEU A 194 7.81 -17.36 4.19
C LEU A 194 7.90 -18.75 3.54
N THR A 195 7.96 -19.79 4.39
CA THR A 195 7.81 -21.17 3.92
C THR A 195 6.36 -21.48 3.57
N PRO A 196 6.09 -22.47 2.70
CA PRO A 196 4.72 -22.90 2.40
C PRO A 196 3.91 -23.30 3.64
N ALA A 197 4.57 -23.87 4.66
CA ALA A 197 3.93 -24.22 5.93
C ALA A 197 3.41 -22.99 6.68
N LEU A 198 4.23 -21.93 6.80
CA LEU A 198 3.82 -20.67 7.45
C LEU A 198 2.75 -19.92 6.64
N LEU A 199 2.75 -20.03 5.32
CA LEU A 199 1.70 -19.43 4.47
C LEU A 199 0.33 -20.11 4.66
N LYS A 200 0.30 -21.37 5.08
CA LYS A 200 -0.93 -22.13 5.39
C LYS A 200 -1.35 -22.01 6.86
N ASP A 201 -0.47 -21.54 7.72
CA ASP A 201 -0.75 -21.39 9.16
C ASP A 201 -1.67 -20.17 9.38
N THR A 202 -2.90 -20.43 9.86
CA THR A 202 -3.90 -19.40 10.11
C THR A 202 -3.49 -18.42 11.20
N LYS A 203 -2.71 -18.86 12.21
CA LYS A 203 -2.16 -17.96 13.24
C LYS A 203 -1.18 -16.96 12.65
N ILE A 204 -0.36 -17.39 11.68
CA ILE A 204 0.60 -16.50 11.03
C ILE A 204 -0.11 -15.56 10.05
N THR A 205 -1.06 -16.06 9.27
CA THR A 205 -1.77 -15.22 8.29
C THR A 205 -2.71 -14.21 8.95
N SER A 206 -3.23 -14.50 10.15
CA SER A 206 -4.04 -13.56 10.93
C SER A 206 -3.24 -12.36 11.45
N LEU A 207 -1.90 -12.48 11.60
CA LEU A 207 -1.04 -11.37 11.99
C LEU A 207 -1.05 -10.19 11.00
N PHE A 208 -1.54 -10.44 9.78
CA PHE A 208 -1.65 -9.40 8.73
C PHE A 208 -3.02 -8.74 8.67
N LYS A 209 -3.84 -8.85 9.70
CA LYS A 209 -5.21 -8.32 9.72
C LYS A 209 -5.49 -7.51 10.98
N GLY A 210 -6.44 -6.59 10.90
CA GLY A 210 -6.99 -5.86 12.05
C GLY A 210 -6.04 -4.84 12.70
N ILE A 211 -4.90 -4.53 12.11
CA ILE A 211 -3.91 -3.61 12.69
C ILE A 211 -4.27 -2.17 12.35
N THR A 212 -4.60 -1.38 13.35
CA THR A 212 -4.87 0.06 13.18
C THR A 212 -3.59 0.88 13.12
N SER A 213 -2.60 0.56 13.97
CA SER A 213 -1.27 1.16 13.93
C SER A 213 -0.21 0.18 14.41
N MET A 214 1.02 0.33 13.93
CA MET A 214 2.13 -0.54 14.32
C MET A 214 3.46 0.19 14.25
N GLN A 215 4.25 0.00 15.30
CA GLN A 215 5.66 0.35 15.38
C GLN A 215 6.47 -0.91 15.67
N TYR A 216 7.68 -0.98 15.17
CA TYR A 216 8.56 -2.11 15.45
C TYR A 216 10.02 -1.69 15.51
N GLU A 217 10.80 -2.46 16.25
CA GLU A 217 12.24 -2.32 16.37
C GLU A 217 12.87 -3.70 16.22
N ILE A 218 13.68 -3.88 15.17
CA ILE A 218 14.48 -5.10 15.00
C ILE A 218 15.70 -4.98 15.89
N LYS A 219 15.86 -5.92 16.83
CA LYS A 219 16.97 -5.91 17.78
C LYS A 219 18.30 -6.16 17.09
N PRO A 220 19.39 -5.54 17.55
CA PRO A 220 20.74 -5.86 17.08
C PRO A 220 21.02 -7.36 17.25
N GLN A 221 21.70 -7.94 16.28
CA GLN A 221 22.15 -9.31 16.36
C GLN A 221 23.48 -9.36 17.13
N SER A 222 23.54 -10.14 18.21
CA SER A 222 24.70 -10.18 19.10
C SER A 222 25.83 -11.12 18.63
N SER A 223 25.73 -11.69 17.44
CA SER A 223 26.74 -12.63 16.92
C SER A 223 27.98 -11.91 16.42
N ARG A 224 29.17 -12.33 16.88
CA ARG A 224 30.47 -11.87 16.42
C ARG A 224 30.75 -12.27 14.96
N TYR A 225 30.12 -13.33 14.48
CA TYR A 225 30.24 -13.84 13.10
C TYR A 225 28.92 -13.78 12.38
N PRO A 226 28.88 -13.42 11.08
CA PRO A 226 27.66 -13.45 10.31
C PRO A 226 27.12 -14.89 10.22
N PRO A 227 25.81 -15.07 10.36
CA PRO A 227 25.19 -16.39 10.21
C PRO A 227 25.33 -16.88 8.77
N ILE A 228 25.73 -18.16 8.60
CA ILE A 228 25.95 -18.72 7.25
C ILE A 228 24.63 -19.24 6.66
N VAL A 229 23.96 -20.18 7.35
CA VAL A 229 22.75 -20.85 6.84
C VAL A 229 21.54 -20.79 7.77
N ARG A 230 21.72 -20.51 9.05
CA ARG A 230 20.65 -20.40 10.04
C ARG A 230 20.90 -19.27 11.02
N THR A 231 19.86 -18.50 11.33
CA THR A 231 19.95 -17.39 12.27
C THR A 231 18.64 -17.16 13.00
N GLN A 232 18.71 -16.46 14.12
CA GLN A 232 17.58 -15.99 14.89
C GLN A 232 17.63 -14.47 14.99
N ILE A 233 16.48 -13.83 14.72
CA ILE A 233 16.33 -12.36 14.84
C ILE A 233 15.12 -12.08 15.72
N GLN A 234 15.26 -11.13 16.62
CA GLN A 234 14.18 -10.65 17.47
C GLN A 234 13.71 -9.28 17.01
N ALA A 235 12.41 -9.05 17.13
CA ALA A 235 11.81 -7.73 16.92
C ALA A 235 10.79 -7.45 18.03
N ARG A 236 10.88 -6.27 18.63
CA ARG A 236 9.83 -5.75 19.50
C ARG A 236 8.78 -5.09 18.63
N ILE A 237 7.52 -5.48 18.83
CA ILE A 237 6.38 -4.97 18.08
C ILE A 237 5.42 -4.32 19.07
N LYS A 238 5.04 -3.08 18.78
CA LYS A 238 3.93 -2.39 19.44
C LYS A 238 2.85 -2.21 18.39
N LYS A 239 1.70 -2.82 18.58
CA LYS A 239 0.54 -2.69 17.68
C LYS A 239 -0.70 -2.28 18.44
N TYR A 240 -1.57 -1.55 17.78
CA TYR A 240 -2.91 -1.22 18.24
C TYR A 240 -3.91 -1.88 17.28
N ASP A 241 -4.80 -2.67 17.83
CA ASP A 241 -5.91 -3.34 17.14
C ASP A 241 -7.19 -3.23 17.98
N GLU A 242 -8.22 -4.00 17.68
CA GLU A 242 -9.50 -4.02 18.40
C GLU A 242 -9.36 -4.41 19.88
N SER A 243 -8.33 -5.18 20.24
CA SER A 243 -8.01 -5.54 21.64
C SER A 243 -7.20 -4.49 22.39
N GLY A 244 -6.87 -3.35 21.75
CA GLY A 244 -6.09 -2.26 22.33
C GLY A 244 -4.60 -2.32 21.99
N LEU A 245 -3.77 -1.68 22.83
CA LEU A 245 -2.31 -1.63 22.64
C LEU A 245 -1.66 -2.93 23.14
N GLN A 246 -0.95 -3.60 22.27
CA GLN A 246 -0.16 -4.80 22.56
C GLN A 246 1.33 -4.49 22.33
N SER A 247 2.20 -5.11 23.15
CA SER A 247 3.66 -4.98 23.02
C SER A 247 4.33 -6.32 23.25
N ASP A 248 4.82 -6.94 22.17
CA ASP A 248 5.34 -8.30 22.19
C ASP A 248 6.75 -8.37 21.60
N LEU A 249 7.50 -9.39 22.01
CA LEU A 249 8.80 -9.72 21.46
C LEU A 249 8.69 -10.94 20.55
N TYR A 250 8.70 -10.69 19.25
CA TYR A 250 8.70 -11.75 18.25
C TYR A 250 10.10 -12.29 18.01
N THR A 251 10.22 -13.60 17.92
CA THR A 251 11.47 -14.27 17.58
C THR A 251 11.31 -15.02 16.26
N PHE A 252 12.07 -14.62 15.26
CA PHE A 252 12.09 -15.20 13.92
C PHE A 252 13.28 -16.14 13.78
N LEU A 253 13.03 -17.40 13.44
CA LEU A 253 14.05 -18.35 13.04
C LEU A 253 14.11 -18.38 11.52
N LEU A 254 15.28 -18.07 10.96
CA LEU A 254 15.50 -18.01 9.52
C LEU A 254 16.53 -19.06 9.10
N GLU A 255 16.33 -19.57 7.88
CA GLU A 255 17.22 -20.54 7.25
C GLU A 255 17.34 -20.25 5.76
N ARG A 256 18.51 -20.59 5.18
CA ARG A 256 18.75 -20.70 3.75
C ARG A 256 19.52 -21.99 3.48
N LYS A 257 19.33 -22.59 2.30
CA LYS A 257 19.96 -23.88 1.97
C LYS A 257 21.46 -23.74 1.70
N SER A 258 21.86 -22.59 1.13
CA SER A 258 23.26 -22.28 0.81
C SER A 258 23.54 -20.80 0.94
N MET A 259 24.78 -20.37 0.75
CA MET A 259 25.19 -18.96 0.76
C MET A 259 24.55 -18.14 -0.37
N THR A 260 24.16 -18.80 -1.46
CA THR A 260 23.55 -18.16 -2.64
C THR A 260 22.04 -18.10 -2.59
N ASP A 261 21.41 -18.78 -1.63
CA ASP A 261 19.95 -18.78 -1.48
C ASP A 261 19.45 -17.62 -0.61
N GLY A 262 18.25 -17.16 -0.92
CA GLY A 262 17.55 -16.19 -0.09
C GLY A 262 17.08 -16.77 1.23
N TRP A 263 17.04 -15.95 2.28
CA TRP A 263 16.56 -16.32 3.60
C TRP A 263 15.07 -16.61 3.60
N LYS A 264 14.68 -17.69 4.31
CA LYS A 264 13.29 -18.05 4.60
C LYS A 264 13.04 -18.03 6.10
N ILE A 265 11.94 -17.44 6.54
CA ILE A 265 11.44 -17.60 7.90
C ILE A 265 10.81 -18.99 7.97
N ILE A 266 11.34 -19.83 8.86
CA ILE A 266 10.88 -21.23 9.05
C ILE A 266 10.05 -21.39 10.32
N LYS A 267 10.19 -20.48 11.30
CA LYS A 267 9.42 -20.46 12.54
C LYS A 267 9.32 -19.04 13.10
N ILE A 268 8.17 -18.73 13.68
CA ILE A 268 7.92 -17.49 14.43
C ILE A 268 7.43 -17.91 15.82
N ARG A 269 8.02 -17.33 16.86
CA ARG A 269 7.54 -17.41 18.25
C ARG A 269 7.04 -16.02 18.63
N LEU A 270 5.82 -15.99 19.13
CA LEU A 270 5.11 -14.79 19.60
C LEU A 270 5.28 -14.68 21.11
#